data_a97fc5d4b5c5606e10cf037f45bb8658
#
_entry.id   a97fc5d4b5c5606e10cf037f45bb8658
#
_cell.length_a   1.000
_cell.length_b   1.000
_cell.length_c   1.000
_cell.angle_alpha   90.00
_cell.angle_beta   90.00
_cell.angle_gamma   90.00
#
_symmetry.space_group_name_H-M   'P 1'
#
loop_
_entity.id
_entity.type
_entity.pdbx_description
1 polymer ?
#
loop_
_entity_poly.entity_id
_entity_poly.type
_entity_poly.pdbx_seq_one_letter_code
_entity_poly.pdbx_strand_id
1 'polypeptide(L)'
;MAEKPGLRLQSIFDEGHFIHEKWQRWFQEMGTLYGKWYCLDCDEYFWGGADCHDGPLEYCEVPLFYEPLRIYGHADGWLVNLGDPLMLEIKSIGIGTIRYEANELIGIHNGDMEKIWADIKAPFMKHIQQVQIYMKLAELLGFENAPQEAVIIYENKATQDAKEFVVPKSDFSIAEKFEAAAMIIEAVNNNEAPPCNIRLGGCSKCGGYSE
;
A
#
# COMPACT_ATOMS: atom_id res chain seq x y z
N MET A 1 -20.67 -12.55 11.22
CA MET A 1 -19.43 -13.17 10.71
C MET A 1 -19.37 -12.88 9.23
N ALA A 2 -18.26 -12.30 8.72
CA ALA A 2 -18.10 -12.13 7.28
C ALA A 2 -17.98 -13.51 6.62
N GLU A 3 -18.68 -13.73 5.51
CA GLU A 3 -18.55 -14.96 4.72
C GLU A 3 -17.11 -15.10 4.23
N LYS A 4 -16.56 -16.31 4.35
CA LYS A 4 -15.23 -16.59 3.80
C LYS A 4 -15.27 -16.49 2.28
N PRO A 5 -14.25 -15.90 1.64
CA PRO A 5 -14.19 -15.82 0.19
C PRO A 5 -14.24 -17.23 -0.43
N GLY A 6 -14.90 -17.35 -1.58
CA GLY A 6 -14.89 -18.61 -2.33
C GLY A 6 -13.49 -18.99 -2.79
N LEU A 7 -13.22 -20.26 -3.06
CA LEU A 7 -11.90 -20.82 -3.42
C LEU A 7 -11.17 -20.02 -4.49
N ARG A 8 -11.86 -19.56 -5.54
CA ARG A 8 -11.25 -18.76 -6.61
C ARG A 8 -10.71 -17.43 -6.10
N LEU A 9 -11.48 -16.74 -5.25
CA LEU A 9 -11.07 -15.46 -4.70
C LEU A 9 -9.92 -15.64 -3.71
N GLN A 10 -9.97 -16.71 -2.91
CA GLN A 10 -8.88 -17.07 -2.01
C GLN A 10 -7.58 -17.31 -2.78
N SER A 11 -7.61 -18.11 -3.86
CA SER A 11 -6.42 -18.36 -4.70
C SER A 11 -5.83 -17.08 -5.30
N ILE A 12 -6.68 -16.10 -5.66
CA ILE A 12 -6.20 -14.80 -6.18
C ILE A 12 -5.47 -14.02 -5.07
N PHE A 13 -5.94 -14.09 -3.83
CA PHE A 13 -5.29 -13.45 -2.69
C PHE A 13 -3.98 -14.16 -2.34
N ASP A 14 -3.99 -15.49 -2.27
CA ASP A 14 -2.79 -16.29 -1.97
C ASP A 14 -1.67 -16.01 -2.97
N GLU A 15 -1.99 -15.95 -4.27
CA GLU A 15 -1.03 -15.56 -5.30
C GLU A 15 -0.46 -14.16 -5.08
N GLY A 16 -1.30 -13.22 -4.63
CA GLY A 16 -0.85 -11.87 -4.24
C GLY A 16 0.16 -11.93 -3.09
N HIS A 17 -0.13 -12.67 -2.03
CA HIS A 17 0.76 -12.85 -0.89
C HIS A 17 2.09 -13.47 -1.29
N PHE A 18 2.09 -14.54 -2.10
CA PHE A 18 3.33 -15.16 -2.58
C PHE A 18 4.22 -14.21 -3.39
N ILE A 19 3.63 -13.27 -4.15
CA ILE A 19 4.39 -12.24 -4.86
C ILE A 19 5.06 -11.30 -3.86
N HIS A 20 4.36 -10.84 -2.82
CA HIS A 20 4.94 -10.00 -1.76
C HIS A 20 6.07 -10.74 -1.05
N GLU A 21 5.83 -11.96 -0.55
CA GLU A 21 6.83 -12.78 0.14
C GLU A 21 8.07 -13.01 -0.73
N LYS A 22 7.89 -13.25 -2.04
CA LYS A 22 8.99 -13.42 -3.00
C LYS A 22 9.88 -12.19 -3.06
N TRP A 23 9.30 -10.99 -3.27
CA TRP A 23 10.05 -9.75 -3.37
C TRP A 23 10.70 -9.38 -2.03
N GLN A 24 9.98 -9.50 -0.92
CA GLN A 24 10.51 -9.26 0.42
C GLN A 24 11.69 -10.17 0.72
N ARG A 25 11.60 -11.47 0.40
CA ARG A 25 12.71 -12.40 0.55
C ARG A 25 13.93 -12.00 -0.28
N TRP A 26 13.75 -11.59 -1.54
CA TRP A 26 14.87 -11.17 -2.38
C TRP A 26 15.55 -9.92 -1.82
N PHE A 27 14.81 -8.92 -1.37
CA PHE A 27 15.39 -7.74 -0.73
C PHE A 27 16.06 -8.08 0.61
N GLN A 28 15.53 -9.05 1.35
CA GLN A 28 16.19 -9.58 2.54
C GLN A 28 17.53 -10.24 2.19
N GLU A 29 17.56 -11.15 1.20
CA GLU A 29 18.79 -11.82 0.73
C GLU A 29 19.84 -10.81 0.21
N MET A 30 19.39 -9.68 -0.33
CA MET A 30 20.26 -8.57 -0.75
C MET A 30 20.75 -7.71 0.44
N GLY A 31 20.23 -7.89 1.64
CA GLY A 31 20.53 -7.05 2.80
C GLY A 31 19.96 -5.63 2.72
N THR A 32 18.91 -5.42 1.94
CA THR A 32 18.32 -4.11 1.70
C THR A 32 16.94 -3.92 2.32
N LEU A 33 16.31 -4.97 2.84
CA LEU A 33 14.99 -4.88 3.45
C LEU A 33 15.09 -4.46 4.91
N TYR A 34 14.43 -3.35 5.25
CA TYR A 34 14.26 -2.88 6.60
C TYR A 34 12.78 -2.90 6.98
N GLY A 35 12.48 -3.31 8.19
CA GLY A 35 11.13 -3.32 8.74
C GLY A 35 11.08 -3.95 10.14
N LYS A 36 9.91 -4.41 10.54
CA LYS A 36 9.69 -5.10 11.80
C LYS A 36 9.83 -6.61 11.59
N TRP A 37 10.52 -7.26 12.48
CA TRP A 37 10.77 -8.69 12.48
C TRP A 37 10.31 -9.32 13.79
N TYR A 38 9.92 -10.59 13.73
CA TYR A 38 9.63 -11.40 14.89
C TYR A 38 10.60 -12.57 14.94
N CYS A 39 11.29 -12.74 16.06
CA CYS A 39 12.19 -13.87 16.28
C CYS A 39 11.42 -15.02 16.94
N LEU A 40 11.35 -16.18 16.28
CA LEU A 40 10.65 -17.36 16.79
C LEU A 40 11.34 -17.99 18.01
N ASP A 41 12.66 -17.82 18.15
CA ASP A 41 13.43 -18.37 19.26
C ASP A 41 13.33 -17.51 20.52
N CYS A 42 13.32 -16.17 20.37
CA CYS A 42 13.29 -15.21 21.48
C CYS A 42 11.87 -14.81 21.90
N ASP A 43 10.87 -15.04 21.02
CA ASP A 43 9.49 -14.52 21.17
C ASP A 43 9.45 -12.99 21.26
N GLU A 44 10.32 -12.31 20.52
CA GLU A 44 10.48 -10.85 20.56
C GLU A 44 10.42 -10.22 19.19
N TYR A 45 9.91 -8.97 19.14
CA TYR A 45 9.94 -8.12 17.97
C TYR A 45 11.12 -7.17 18.00
N PHE A 46 11.70 -6.93 16.83
CA PHE A 46 12.77 -5.93 16.66
C PHE A 46 12.63 -5.19 15.33
N TRP A 47 13.34 -4.08 15.20
CA TRP A 47 13.41 -3.28 14.00
C TRP A 47 14.80 -3.37 13.38
N GLY A 48 14.88 -3.47 12.06
CA GLY A 48 16.16 -3.48 11.33
C GLY A 48 16.15 -4.35 10.10
N GLY A 49 17.34 -4.76 9.70
CA GLY A 49 17.55 -5.84 8.76
C GLY A 49 17.49 -7.20 9.46
N ALA A 50 17.58 -8.27 8.69
CA ALA A 50 17.45 -9.65 9.18
C ALA A 50 18.61 -10.15 10.07
N ASP A 51 19.54 -9.30 10.49
CA ASP A 51 20.81 -9.67 11.10
C ASP A 51 20.79 -9.78 12.64
N CYS A 52 19.64 -9.63 13.28
CA CYS A 52 19.57 -9.47 14.72
C CYS A 52 19.78 -10.77 15.50
N HIS A 53 19.46 -11.94 14.92
CA HIS A 53 19.50 -13.24 15.59
C HIS A 53 19.84 -14.36 14.60
N ASP A 54 20.50 -15.40 15.08
CA ASP A 54 20.82 -16.61 14.30
C ASP A 54 19.60 -17.54 14.12
N GLY A 55 18.47 -17.22 14.73
CA GLY A 55 17.23 -18.01 14.69
C GLY A 55 16.31 -17.69 13.52
N PRO A 56 15.23 -18.47 13.35
CA PRO A 56 14.25 -18.22 12.31
C PRO A 56 13.46 -16.93 12.57
N LEU A 57 13.42 -16.08 11.55
CA LEU A 57 12.79 -14.77 11.59
C LEU A 57 11.57 -14.71 10.70
N GLU A 58 10.49 -14.11 11.20
CA GLU A 58 9.31 -13.76 10.41
C GLU A 58 9.30 -12.26 10.14
N TYR A 59 9.14 -11.88 8.87
CA TYR A 59 9.01 -10.50 8.47
C TYR A 59 7.59 -10.00 8.73
N CYS A 60 7.46 -8.86 9.42
CA CYS A 60 6.18 -8.30 9.85
C CYS A 60 5.86 -6.96 9.18
N GLU A 61 6.52 -6.65 8.06
CA GLU A 61 6.37 -5.38 7.34
C GLU A 61 6.70 -4.14 8.20
N VAL A 62 6.16 -2.97 7.83
CA VAL A 62 6.31 -1.73 8.61
C VAL A 62 4.94 -1.25 9.04
N PRO A 63 4.49 -1.54 10.27
CA PRO A 63 3.22 -1.06 10.77
C PRO A 63 3.25 0.46 10.98
N LEU A 64 2.26 1.14 10.40
CA LEU A 64 2.06 2.57 10.45
C LEU A 64 0.69 2.84 11.06
N PHE A 65 0.67 3.23 12.33
CA PHE A 65 -0.57 3.56 13.01
C PHE A 65 -0.49 4.95 13.65
N TYR A 66 -1.25 5.91 13.11
CA TYR A 66 -1.35 7.26 13.64
C TYR A 66 -2.67 7.42 14.38
N GLU A 67 -2.63 7.22 15.67
CA GLU A 67 -3.79 7.19 16.58
C GLU A 67 -4.64 8.47 16.53
N PRO A 68 -4.08 9.69 16.46
CA PRO A 68 -4.89 10.92 16.46
C PRO A 68 -5.92 10.99 15.33
N LEU A 69 -5.64 10.39 14.18
CA LEU A 69 -6.55 10.32 13.04
C LEU A 69 -7.10 8.92 12.78
N ARG A 70 -6.74 7.94 13.60
CA ARG A 70 -7.08 6.52 13.43
C ARG A 70 -6.77 6.00 12.03
N ILE A 71 -5.69 6.49 11.44
CA ILE A 71 -5.18 6.02 10.15
C ILE A 71 -4.12 4.97 10.42
N TYR A 72 -4.27 3.81 9.80
CA TYR A 72 -3.28 2.74 9.92
C TYR A 72 -3.07 2.04 8.58
N GLY A 73 -1.93 1.39 8.45
CA GLY A 73 -1.57 0.55 7.32
C GLY A 73 -0.27 -0.17 7.61
N HIS A 74 0.14 -1.00 6.68
CA HIS A 74 1.44 -1.64 6.67
C HIS A 74 2.11 -1.32 5.33
N ALA A 75 3.32 -0.76 5.37
CA ALA A 75 4.15 -0.67 4.18
C ALA A 75 4.90 -1.99 4.00
N ASP A 76 5.05 -2.45 2.77
CA ASP A 76 5.70 -3.74 2.47
C ASP A 76 7.16 -3.79 2.93
N GLY A 77 7.79 -2.64 3.16
CA GLY A 77 9.12 -2.49 3.71
C GLY A 77 9.72 -1.13 3.44
N TRP A 78 10.96 -0.95 3.87
CA TRP A 78 11.82 0.13 3.41
C TRP A 78 13.06 -0.48 2.80
N LEU A 79 13.49 0.08 1.67
CA LEU A 79 14.76 -0.29 1.06
C LEU A 79 15.85 0.63 1.60
N VAL A 80 16.86 0.03 2.20
CA VAL A 80 18.03 0.69 2.78
C VAL A 80 19.31 0.22 2.10
N ASN A 81 20.43 0.87 2.38
CA ASN A 81 21.73 0.53 1.79
C ASN A 81 21.82 0.73 0.26
N LEU A 82 20.87 1.46 -0.34
CA LEU A 82 20.84 1.80 -1.76
C LEU A 82 20.96 3.32 -2.00
N GLY A 83 21.29 4.09 -0.97
CA GLY A 83 21.26 5.55 -0.91
C GLY A 83 20.30 6.00 0.19
N ASP A 84 19.52 7.04 -0.06
CA ASP A 84 18.48 7.46 0.87
C ASP A 84 17.41 6.36 0.99
N PRO A 85 16.80 6.17 2.17
CA PRO A 85 15.77 5.14 2.35
C PRO A 85 14.56 5.36 1.43
N LEU A 86 14.11 4.29 0.78
CA LEU A 86 12.91 4.29 -0.07
C LEU A 86 11.81 3.47 0.59
N MET A 87 10.58 3.97 0.59
CA MET A 87 9.43 3.16 0.99
C MET A 87 9.14 2.13 -0.10
N LEU A 88 9.02 0.88 0.26
CA LEU A 88 8.68 -0.20 -0.66
C LEU A 88 7.17 -0.46 -0.66
N GLU A 89 6.60 -0.56 -1.86
CA GLU A 89 5.23 -1.00 -2.09
C GLU A 89 5.18 -1.99 -3.25
N ILE A 90 4.70 -3.20 -3.01
CA ILE A 90 4.62 -4.28 -4.00
C ILE A 90 3.16 -4.47 -4.42
N LYS A 91 2.90 -4.54 -5.70
CA LYS A 91 1.56 -4.76 -6.25
C LYS A 91 1.54 -5.85 -7.29
N SER A 92 0.79 -6.89 -7.02
CA SER A 92 0.49 -7.94 -7.99
C SER A 92 -0.61 -7.46 -8.96
N ILE A 93 -0.28 -7.29 -10.23
CA ILE A 93 -1.17 -6.75 -11.25
C ILE A 93 -1.74 -7.87 -12.11
N GLY A 94 -3.05 -8.07 -11.99
CA GLY A 94 -3.79 -9.00 -12.83
C GLY A 94 -4.91 -8.30 -13.59
N ILE A 95 -5.64 -9.05 -14.43
CA ILE A 95 -6.76 -8.51 -15.20
C ILE A 95 -7.85 -7.86 -14.34
N GLY A 96 -8.03 -8.33 -13.10
CA GLY A 96 -8.96 -7.74 -12.12
C GLY A 96 -8.55 -6.32 -11.72
N THR A 97 -7.26 -6.11 -11.45
CA THR A 97 -6.69 -4.80 -11.14
C THR A 97 -6.87 -3.86 -12.32
N ILE A 98 -6.55 -4.32 -13.53
CA ILE A 98 -6.65 -3.51 -14.76
C ILE A 98 -8.11 -3.11 -15.03
N ARG A 99 -9.06 -4.01 -14.85
CA ARG A 99 -10.50 -3.70 -14.99
C ARG A 99 -10.97 -2.60 -14.03
N TYR A 100 -10.36 -2.52 -12.88
CA TYR A 100 -10.76 -1.57 -11.86
C TYR A 100 -10.03 -0.23 -11.99
N GLU A 101 -8.73 -0.24 -12.30
CA GLU A 101 -7.87 0.94 -12.27
C GLU A 101 -7.65 1.56 -13.67
N ALA A 102 -7.76 0.79 -14.73
CA ALA A 102 -7.44 1.21 -16.11
C ALA A 102 -8.28 0.46 -17.15
N ASN A 103 -9.61 0.42 -16.95
CA ASN A 103 -10.52 -0.36 -17.81
C ASN A 103 -10.48 0.07 -19.28
N GLU A 104 -10.16 1.32 -19.55
CA GLU A 104 -10.00 1.87 -20.90
C GLU A 104 -8.91 1.15 -21.70
N LEU A 105 -7.81 0.71 -21.06
CA LEU A 105 -6.73 -0.03 -21.73
C LEU A 105 -7.23 -1.37 -22.29
N ILE A 106 -8.20 -1.99 -21.63
CA ILE A 106 -8.81 -3.25 -22.12
C ILE A 106 -9.52 -3.01 -23.45
N GLY A 107 -10.26 -1.90 -23.56
CA GLY A 107 -10.93 -1.50 -24.79
C GLY A 107 -9.94 -1.13 -25.91
N ILE A 108 -8.93 -0.32 -25.59
CA ILE A 108 -7.91 0.14 -26.54
C ILE A 108 -7.16 -1.04 -27.17
N HIS A 109 -6.80 -2.03 -26.36
CA HIS A 109 -5.99 -3.18 -26.78
C HIS A 109 -6.81 -4.45 -27.05
N ASN A 110 -8.14 -4.38 -27.08
CA ASN A 110 -9.03 -5.53 -27.29
C ASN A 110 -8.71 -6.72 -26.36
N GLY A 111 -8.30 -6.44 -25.12
CA GLY A 111 -7.95 -7.45 -24.12
C GLY A 111 -6.56 -8.09 -24.28
N ASP A 112 -5.72 -7.60 -25.18
CA ASP A 112 -4.34 -8.05 -25.36
C ASP A 112 -3.49 -7.63 -24.14
N MET A 113 -3.23 -8.58 -23.24
CA MET A 113 -2.57 -8.32 -21.96
C MET A 113 -1.13 -7.85 -22.10
N GLU A 114 -0.40 -8.26 -23.12
CA GLU A 114 0.98 -7.82 -23.34
C GLU A 114 1.02 -6.33 -23.70
N LYS A 115 0.11 -5.89 -24.58
CA LYS A 115 0.00 -4.47 -24.94
C LYS A 115 -0.51 -3.62 -23.79
N ILE A 116 -1.51 -4.11 -23.05
CA ILE A 116 -2.01 -3.45 -21.86
C ILE A 116 -0.86 -3.27 -20.86
N TRP A 117 -0.12 -4.33 -20.56
CA TRP A 117 1.02 -4.27 -19.68
C TRP A 117 2.08 -3.29 -20.17
N ALA A 118 2.39 -3.33 -21.48
CA ALA A 118 3.35 -2.39 -22.07
C ALA A 118 2.92 -0.93 -21.89
N ASP A 119 1.63 -0.62 -21.90
CA ASP A 119 1.10 0.75 -21.78
C ASP A 119 0.94 1.25 -20.34
N ILE A 120 1.09 0.42 -19.34
CA ILE A 120 1.19 0.90 -17.94
C ILE A 120 2.54 1.60 -17.77
N LYS A 121 2.57 2.92 -17.91
CA LYS A 121 3.78 3.76 -17.84
C LYS A 121 3.98 4.48 -16.52
N ALA A 122 2.97 4.43 -15.64
CA ALA A 122 2.98 5.05 -14.32
C ALA A 122 2.16 4.20 -13.35
N PRO A 123 2.37 4.34 -12.05
CA PRO A 123 1.53 3.68 -11.05
C PRO A 123 0.09 4.19 -11.12
N PHE A 124 -0.87 3.35 -10.77
CA PHE A 124 -2.25 3.76 -10.62
C PHE A 124 -2.40 4.77 -9.46
N MET A 125 -3.30 5.72 -9.63
CA MET A 125 -3.47 6.84 -8.71
C MET A 125 -3.68 6.40 -7.25
N LYS A 126 -4.42 5.30 -7.03
CA LYS A 126 -4.65 4.78 -5.68
C LYS A 126 -3.37 4.28 -5.01
N HIS A 127 -2.48 3.65 -5.78
CA HIS A 127 -1.21 3.17 -5.25
C HIS A 127 -0.27 4.36 -4.94
N ILE A 128 -0.30 5.41 -5.79
CA ILE A 128 0.40 6.67 -5.48
C ILE A 128 -0.13 7.27 -4.18
N GLN A 129 -1.45 7.38 -4.02
CA GLN A 129 -2.05 7.92 -2.81
C GLN A 129 -1.70 7.09 -1.56
N GLN A 130 -1.65 5.76 -1.69
CA GLN A 130 -1.29 4.87 -0.60
C GLN A 130 0.14 5.17 -0.10
N VAL A 131 1.13 5.17 -0.98
CA VAL A 131 2.52 5.44 -0.57
C VAL A 131 2.72 6.86 -0.06
N GLN A 132 2.00 7.85 -0.60
CA GLN A 132 2.01 9.21 -0.07
C GLN A 132 1.50 9.28 1.37
N ILE A 133 0.39 8.59 1.67
CA ILE A 133 -0.14 8.49 3.03
C ILE A 133 0.87 7.80 3.93
N TYR A 134 1.47 6.70 3.49
CA TYR A 134 2.44 5.95 4.28
C TYR A 134 3.72 6.74 4.57
N MET A 135 4.27 7.46 3.59
CA MET A 135 5.42 8.35 3.83
C MET A 135 5.07 9.46 4.83
N LYS A 136 3.85 10.02 4.75
CA LYS A 136 3.40 11.01 5.75
C LYS A 136 3.21 10.40 7.13
N LEU A 137 2.67 9.18 7.23
CA LEU A 137 2.55 8.48 8.50
C LEU A 137 3.92 8.19 9.12
N ALA A 138 4.90 7.77 8.32
CA ALA A 138 6.25 7.53 8.79
C ALA A 138 6.87 8.79 9.41
N GLU A 139 6.68 9.95 8.78
CA GLU A 139 7.10 11.25 9.31
C GLU A 139 6.38 11.58 10.63
N LEU A 140 5.04 11.48 10.67
CA LEU A 140 4.24 11.80 11.84
C LEU A 140 4.51 10.87 13.04
N LEU A 141 4.91 9.64 12.79
CA LEU A 141 5.31 8.66 13.79
C LEU A 141 6.75 8.88 14.29
N GLY A 142 7.50 9.83 13.70
CA GLY A 142 8.83 10.18 14.12
C GLY A 142 9.89 9.13 13.77
N PHE A 143 9.68 8.35 12.71
CA PHE A 143 10.73 7.44 12.25
C PHE A 143 11.96 8.23 11.84
N GLU A 144 13.11 7.86 12.40
CA GLU A 144 14.39 8.42 11.99
C GLU A 144 14.63 8.08 10.50
N ASN A 145 15.00 9.09 9.70
CA ASN A 145 15.16 8.94 8.25
C ASN A 145 13.89 8.43 7.53
N ALA A 146 12.71 8.95 7.91
CA ALA A 146 11.47 8.63 7.21
C ALA A 146 11.62 8.83 5.69
N PRO A 147 11.25 7.85 4.84
CA PRO A 147 11.45 7.90 3.41
C PRO A 147 10.79 9.13 2.77
N GLN A 148 11.52 9.81 1.88
CA GLN A 148 11.02 10.94 1.09
C GLN A 148 10.63 10.53 -0.34
N GLU A 149 10.90 9.28 -0.69
CA GLU A 149 10.51 8.65 -1.94
C GLU A 149 9.99 7.24 -1.67
N ALA A 150 9.11 6.79 -2.53
CA ALA A 150 8.64 5.40 -2.53
C ALA A 150 9.00 4.74 -3.85
N VAL A 151 9.34 3.45 -3.81
CA VAL A 151 9.39 2.59 -4.98
C VAL A 151 8.16 1.70 -5.00
N ILE A 152 7.38 1.77 -6.07
CA ILE A 152 6.25 0.89 -6.30
C ILE A 152 6.66 -0.16 -7.33
N ILE A 153 6.65 -1.41 -6.93
CA ILE A 153 6.94 -2.54 -7.80
C ILE A 153 5.62 -3.16 -8.26
N TYR A 154 5.39 -3.16 -9.56
CA TYR A 154 4.31 -3.92 -10.18
C TYR A 154 4.83 -5.23 -10.71
N GLU A 155 4.19 -6.33 -10.37
CA GLU A 155 4.43 -7.61 -11.00
C GLU A 155 3.17 -8.10 -11.72
N ASN A 156 3.33 -8.44 -12.99
CA ASN A 156 2.28 -9.04 -13.79
C ASN A 156 2.05 -10.50 -13.35
N LYS A 157 0.88 -10.80 -12.82
CA LYS A 157 0.53 -12.16 -12.36
C LYS A 157 0.64 -13.24 -13.43
N ALA A 158 0.46 -12.89 -14.73
CA ALA A 158 0.46 -13.85 -15.80
C ALA A 158 1.86 -14.17 -16.35
N THR A 159 2.74 -13.14 -16.44
CA THR A 159 4.06 -13.26 -17.07
C THR A 159 5.20 -13.15 -16.11
N GLN A 160 4.95 -12.67 -14.88
CA GLN A 160 5.94 -12.35 -13.85
C GLN A 160 6.90 -11.21 -14.26
N ASP A 161 6.58 -10.48 -15.33
CA ASP A 161 7.29 -9.26 -15.68
C ASP A 161 7.09 -8.21 -14.59
N ALA A 162 8.13 -7.47 -14.27
CA ALA A 162 8.09 -6.42 -13.28
C ALA A 162 8.29 -5.03 -13.88
N LYS A 163 7.70 -4.04 -13.23
CA LYS A 163 7.94 -2.62 -13.47
C LYS A 163 8.18 -1.91 -12.15
N GLU A 164 9.09 -0.97 -12.18
CA GLU A 164 9.45 -0.15 -11.04
C GLU A 164 9.09 1.30 -11.32
N PHE A 165 8.54 1.97 -10.31
CA PHE A 165 8.16 3.37 -10.37
C PHE A 165 8.60 4.08 -9.10
N VAL A 166 9.40 5.13 -9.23
CA VAL A 166 9.76 5.99 -8.11
C VAL A 166 8.75 7.12 -7.97
N VAL A 167 8.25 7.32 -6.76
CA VAL A 167 7.24 8.33 -6.43
C VAL A 167 7.79 9.23 -5.32
N PRO A 168 8.13 10.49 -5.61
CA PRO A 168 8.56 11.43 -4.59
C PRO A 168 7.40 11.81 -3.67
N LYS A 169 7.71 12.08 -2.40
CA LYS A 169 6.72 12.53 -1.40
C LYS A 169 6.13 13.88 -1.79
N SER A 170 4.82 14.01 -1.60
CA SER A 170 4.09 15.25 -1.85
C SER A 170 2.98 15.45 -0.81
N ASP A 171 3.23 16.28 0.18
CA ASP A 171 2.24 16.59 1.21
C ASP A 171 0.97 17.23 0.61
N PHE A 172 1.12 17.99 -0.47
CA PHE A 172 -0.02 18.62 -1.17
C PHE A 172 -1.01 17.59 -1.70
N SER A 173 -0.52 16.46 -2.23
CA SER A 173 -1.37 15.43 -2.84
C SER A 173 -2.30 14.71 -1.86
N ILE A 174 -2.00 14.78 -0.56
CA ILE A 174 -2.73 14.08 0.51
C ILE A 174 -3.36 15.01 1.54
N ALA A 175 -3.11 16.33 1.47
CA ALA A 175 -3.62 17.30 2.44
C ALA A 175 -5.13 17.18 2.66
N GLU A 176 -5.93 17.15 1.58
CA GLU A 176 -7.39 16.99 1.68
C GLU A 176 -7.81 15.68 2.38
N LYS A 177 -7.03 14.60 2.26
CA LYS A 177 -7.34 13.31 2.89
C LYS A 177 -7.12 13.36 4.40
N PHE A 178 -6.03 14.00 4.84
CA PHE A 178 -5.75 14.20 6.25
C PHE A 178 -6.73 15.19 6.90
N GLU A 179 -7.11 16.25 6.19
CA GLU A 179 -8.18 17.16 6.62
C GLU A 179 -9.52 16.43 6.76
N ALA A 180 -9.90 15.62 5.77
CA ALA A 180 -11.12 14.83 5.83
C ALA A 180 -11.11 13.83 6.99
N ALA A 181 -9.97 13.18 7.26
CA ALA A 181 -9.83 12.30 8.41
C ALA A 181 -9.99 13.06 9.73
N ALA A 182 -9.39 14.25 9.86
CA ALA A 182 -9.54 15.09 11.04
C ALA A 182 -11.00 15.51 11.26
N MET A 183 -11.70 15.93 10.20
CA MET A 183 -13.13 16.29 10.28
C MET A 183 -14.00 15.09 10.70
N ILE A 184 -13.69 13.88 10.21
CA ILE A 184 -14.41 12.67 10.63
C ILE A 184 -14.19 12.39 12.11
N ILE A 185 -12.94 12.47 12.60
CA ILE A 185 -12.63 12.25 14.01
C ILE A 185 -13.33 13.30 14.90
N GLU A 186 -13.34 14.58 14.50
CA GLU A 186 -14.03 15.64 15.22
C GLU A 186 -15.55 15.36 15.30
N ALA A 187 -16.18 15.02 14.18
CA ALA A 187 -17.60 14.67 14.14
C ALA A 187 -17.93 13.46 15.04
N VAL A 188 -17.10 12.42 15.00
CA VAL A 188 -17.25 11.24 15.88
C VAL A 188 -17.14 11.62 17.35
N ASN A 189 -16.17 12.46 17.72
CA ASN A 189 -15.98 12.90 19.10
C ASN A 189 -17.16 13.76 19.61
N ASN A 190 -17.79 14.53 18.72
CA ASN A 190 -18.98 15.33 19.01
C ASN A 190 -20.28 14.52 18.93
N ASN A 191 -20.20 13.23 18.58
CA ASN A 191 -21.36 12.36 18.32
C ASN A 191 -22.28 12.91 17.20
N GLU A 192 -21.67 13.50 16.18
CA GLU A 192 -22.31 14.05 15.00
C GLU A 192 -21.98 13.23 13.77
N ALA A 193 -22.86 13.25 12.75
CA ALA A 193 -22.51 12.66 11.46
C ALA A 193 -21.52 13.59 10.74
N PRO A 194 -20.40 13.07 10.19
CA PRO A 194 -19.50 13.91 9.42
C PRO A 194 -20.22 14.49 8.19
N PRO A 195 -19.86 15.72 7.77
CA PRO A 195 -20.50 16.34 6.62
C PRO A 195 -20.32 15.46 5.38
N CYS A 196 -21.42 15.19 4.68
CA CYS A 196 -21.36 14.46 3.42
C CYS A 196 -20.58 15.31 2.41
N ASN A 197 -19.53 14.76 1.79
CA ASN A 197 -18.72 15.51 0.83
C ASN A 197 -19.48 15.63 -0.50
N ILE A 198 -20.42 16.58 -0.56
CA ILE A 198 -21.32 16.86 -1.68
C ILE A 198 -20.54 17.28 -2.96
N ARG A 199 -19.25 17.64 -2.85
CA ARG A 199 -18.42 18.03 -4.00
C ARG A 199 -18.31 16.98 -5.10
N LEU A 200 -18.73 15.74 -4.85
CA LEU A 200 -18.68 14.63 -5.78
C LEU A 200 -20.05 14.21 -6.34
N GLY A 201 -21.01 15.10 -6.40
CA GLY A 201 -22.25 14.85 -7.15
C GLY A 201 -23.23 13.88 -6.52
N GLY A 202 -23.33 13.87 -5.20
CA GLY A 202 -24.34 13.13 -4.47
C GLY A 202 -23.97 11.69 -4.19
N CYS A 203 -24.09 11.28 -2.93
CA CYS A 203 -23.90 9.90 -2.52
C CYS A 203 -25.15 9.07 -2.87
N SER A 204 -25.13 8.34 -3.98
CA SER A 204 -26.19 7.39 -4.34
C SER A 204 -26.40 6.28 -3.31
N LYS A 205 -25.50 6.15 -2.32
CA LYS A 205 -25.53 5.10 -1.29
C LYS A 205 -26.24 5.53 0.00
N CYS A 206 -26.30 6.82 0.29
CA CYS A 206 -26.96 7.30 1.53
C CYS A 206 -28.36 7.84 1.31
N GLY A 207 -28.93 7.75 0.11
CA GLY A 207 -30.28 8.26 -0.18
C GLY A 207 -30.41 9.75 0.09
N GLY A 208 -29.45 10.54 -0.35
CA GLY A 208 -29.45 12.00 -0.37
C GLY A 208 -30.22 12.71 0.75
N TYR A 209 -29.53 13.33 1.69
CA TYR A 209 -30.13 14.50 2.36
C TYR A 209 -30.10 15.63 1.35
N SER A 210 -31.19 15.76 0.59
CA SER A 210 -31.56 17.01 -0.07
C SER A 210 -32.34 17.81 0.93
N GLU A 211 -31.75 18.85 1.51
CA GLU A 211 -32.51 20.02 1.89
C GLU A 211 -32.70 20.92 0.68
#